data_c5b8793780101e164396c1e91b44b65c
#
_entry.id   c5b8793780101e164396c1e91b44b65c
#
_cell.length_a   1.000
_cell.length_b   1.000
_cell.length_c   1.000
_cell.angle_alpha   90.00
_cell.angle_beta   90.00
_cell.angle_gamma   90.00
#
_symmetry.space_group_name_H-M   'P 1'
#
loop_
_entity.id
_entity.type
_entity.pdbx_description
1 polymer ?
#
loop_
_entity_poly.entity_id
_entity_poly.type
_entity_poly.pdbx_seq_one_letter_code
_entity_poly.pdbx_strand_id
1 'polypeptide(L)'
;MKNRPLLLVVLLFWSLLRVQAQSGAVTAGEPIELNTAKGSLKGTLLVPASGKPMPVVLILSGSGPTDRDGNNPMMQNNSLKMVAEELHAQGIASLRYDKRGIAESKAAAMSEFDLRFDHYVQDAAAWVQQLKKDKRFSKVVVLGHSEGSLIGMIAARQSKADGFISLAGAGQPADKVIRQQLMMQPKMVTEAAFPILDQLVQGHTVAEVNPMLASLFRPSVQPYLISWFKYDPQAEIRKLTVPVLVVQGNLDLQVTTNEATLLATAAPKSKLVEVENMNHVLKETTMDLKANMATYSNPTLPLTPKLMPEVVGFVKGLK
;
A
#
# COMPACT_ATOMS: atom_id res chain seq x y z
N MET A 1 49.31 -38.90 61.03
CA MET A 1 48.12 -38.13 61.12
C MET A 1 48.03 -37.37 59.79
N LYS A 2 47.12 -37.79 58.89
CA LYS A 2 47.02 -37.25 57.52
C LYS A 2 45.86 -36.25 57.46
N ASN A 3 46.17 -34.97 57.25
CA ASN A 3 45.16 -33.92 56.98
C ASN A 3 44.62 -34.11 55.58
N ARG A 4 43.29 -34.26 55.45
CA ARG A 4 42.53 -34.15 54.18
C ARG A 4 41.91 -32.76 54.05
N PRO A 5 42.08 -32.07 52.94
CA PRO A 5 41.35 -30.82 52.75
C PRO A 5 39.90 -31.08 52.29
N LEU A 6 38.99 -30.33 52.86
CA LEU A 6 37.54 -30.29 52.57
C LEU A 6 37.36 -29.54 51.27
N LEU A 7 36.83 -30.22 50.24
CA LEU A 7 36.48 -29.58 48.95
C LEU A 7 35.08 -29.00 49.09
N LEU A 8 34.99 -27.67 49.09
CA LEU A 8 33.71 -26.92 49.05
C LEU A 8 33.25 -26.85 47.58
N VAL A 9 32.20 -27.59 47.22
CA VAL A 9 31.56 -27.50 45.91
C VAL A 9 30.51 -26.35 45.96
N VAL A 10 30.87 -25.22 45.35
CA VAL A 10 29.93 -24.12 45.13
C VAL A 10 29.10 -24.42 43.88
N LEU A 11 27.83 -24.82 44.07
CA LEU A 11 26.84 -24.94 43.00
C LEU A 11 26.34 -23.55 42.61
N LEU A 12 26.86 -22.99 41.53
CA LEU A 12 26.31 -21.82 40.86
C LEU A 12 25.05 -22.24 40.09
N PHE A 13 23.90 -21.90 40.65
CA PHE A 13 22.63 -21.94 39.91
C PHE A 13 22.63 -20.83 38.85
N TRP A 14 22.90 -21.15 37.62
CA TRP A 14 22.57 -20.30 36.48
C TRP A 14 21.11 -20.44 36.19
N SER A 15 20.31 -19.45 36.62
CA SER A 15 18.92 -19.25 36.15
C SER A 15 18.98 -18.78 34.70
N LEU A 16 18.85 -19.71 33.77
CA LEU A 16 18.53 -19.41 32.35
C LEU A 16 17.14 -18.83 32.27
N LEU A 17 17.04 -17.51 32.28
CA LEU A 17 15.83 -16.81 31.80
C LEU A 17 15.64 -17.17 30.31
N ARG A 18 14.81 -18.19 30.04
CA ARG A 18 14.29 -18.42 28.69
C ARG A 18 13.34 -17.27 28.39
N VAL A 19 13.80 -16.29 27.66
CA VAL A 19 12.91 -15.40 26.89
C VAL A 19 12.25 -16.29 25.85
N GLN A 20 11.05 -16.78 26.16
CA GLN A 20 10.15 -17.35 25.16
C GLN A 20 9.72 -16.17 24.27
N ALA A 21 10.34 -16.04 23.10
CA ALA A 21 9.72 -15.33 22.01
C ALA A 21 8.39 -16.05 21.72
N GLN A 22 7.28 -15.51 22.18
CA GLN A 22 5.97 -15.92 21.71
C GLN A 22 5.92 -15.59 20.22
N SER A 23 6.18 -16.59 19.38
CA SER A 23 5.72 -16.58 18.02
C SER A 23 4.19 -16.61 18.11
N GLY A 24 3.56 -15.45 18.18
CA GLY A 24 2.12 -15.32 18.10
C GLY A 24 1.71 -15.98 16.79
N ALA A 25 0.91 -17.03 16.86
CA ALA A 25 0.25 -17.58 15.69
C ALA A 25 -0.43 -16.40 15.00
N VAL A 26 -0.04 -16.11 13.76
CA VAL A 26 -0.69 -15.08 12.95
C VAL A 26 -2.15 -15.48 12.84
N THR A 27 -3.02 -14.74 13.51
CA THR A 27 -4.45 -15.01 13.52
C THR A 27 -4.93 -14.85 12.08
N ALA A 28 -5.49 -15.91 11.51
CA ALA A 28 -6.19 -15.81 10.24
C ALA A 28 -7.23 -14.69 10.39
N GLY A 29 -7.14 -13.64 9.58
CA GLY A 29 -8.06 -12.51 9.69
C GLY A 29 -9.49 -12.92 9.39
N GLU A 30 -10.46 -12.15 9.87
CA GLU A 30 -11.88 -12.35 9.59
C GLU A 30 -12.16 -12.04 8.11
N PRO A 31 -12.81 -12.94 7.35
CA PRO A 31 -13.31 -12.58 6.02
C PRO A 31 -14.41 -11.53 6.15
N ILE A 32 -14.34 -10.52 5.29
CA ILE A 32 -15.31 -9.42 5.28
C ILE A 32 -15.69 -9.09 3.83
N GLU A 33 -16.92 -8.64 3.64
CA GLU A 33 -17.45 -8.31 2.33
C GLU A 33 -18.07 -6.92 2.28
N LEU A 34 -17.92 -6.28 1.14
CA LEU A 34 -18.65 -5.07 0.79
C LEU A 34 -19.53 -5.37 -0.44
N ASN A 35 -20.84 -5.33 -0.26
CA ASN A 35 -21.77 -5.51 -1.35
C ASN A 35 -21.84 -4.25 -2.23
N THR A 36 -21.67 -4.44 -3.53
CA THR A 36 -21.82 -3.39 -4.56
C THR A 36 -22.91 -3.79 -5.54
N ALA A 37 -23.36 -2.85 -6.37
CA ALA A 37 -24.34 -3.14 -7.43
C ALA A 37 -23.87 -4.18 -8.46
N LYS A 38 -22.54 -4.46 -8.53
CA LYS A 38 -21.93 -5.38 -9.50
C LYS A 38 -21.34 -6.64 -8.84
N GLY A 39 -21.66 -6.91 -7.57
CA GLY A 39 -21.13 -8.05 -6.81
C GLY A 39 -20.39 -7.61 -5.55
N SER A 40 -19.89 -8.59 -4.78
CA SER A 40 -19.23 -8.32 -3.50
C SER A 40 -17.72 -8.19 -3.67
N LEU A 41 -17.16 -7.17 -3.04
CA LEU A 41 -15.72 -7.07 -2.81
C LEU A 41 -15.36 -7.87 -1.56
N LYS A 42 -14.29 -8.65 -1.64
CA LYS A 42 -13.81 -9.52 -0.57
C LYS A 42 -12.59 -8.90 0.10
N GLY A 43 -12.56 -8.99 1.41
CA GLY A 43 -11.46 -8.46 2.21
C GLY A 43 -11.09 -9.38 3.38
N THR A 44 -10.00 -9.02 4.03
CA THR A 44 -9.51 -9.63 5.26
C THR A 44 -9.39 -8.54 6.32
N LEU A 45 -10.20 -8.67 7.36
CA LEU A 45 -10.17 -7.78 8.52
C LEU A 45 -9.37 -8.44 9.63
N LEU A 46 -8.29 -7.80 10.07
CA LEU A 46 -7.41 -8.29 11.12
C LEU A 46 -7.60 -7.40 12.35
N VAL A 47 -8.20 -7.95 13.41
CA VAL A 47 -8.57 -7.22 14.62
C VAL A 47 -7.84 -7.78 15.83
N PRO A 48 -6.98 -7.01 16.48
CA PRO A 48 -6.34 -7.40 17.74
C PRO A 48 -7.38 -7.62 18.85
N ALA A 49 -7.12 -8.56 19.73
CA ALA A 49 -7.95 -8.73 20.93
C ALA A 49 -7.87 -7.46 21.81
N SER A 50 -9.01 -6.84 22.05
CA SER A 50 -9.11 -5.63 22.89
C SER A 50 -10.48 -5.51 23.52
N GLY A 51 -10.52 -5.03 24.77
CA GLY A 51 -11.75 -4.67 25.45
C GLY A 51 -12.23 -3.24 25.17
N LYS A 52 -11.54 -2.49 24.30
CA LYS A 52 -11.85 -1.08 23.98
C LYS A 52 -11.81 -0.85 22.48
N PRO A 53 -12.57 0.12 21.96
CA PRO A 53 -12.46 0.51 20.56
C PRO A 53 -11.04 0.95 20.20
N MET A 54 -10.55 0.53 19.01
CA MET A 54 -9.21 0.79 18.54
C MET A 54 -9.23 1.44 17.16
N PRO A 55 -8.12 2.08 16.71
CA PRO A 55 -8.01 2.53 15.32
C PRO A 55 -8.02 1.35 14.34
N VAL A 56 -8.58 1.58 13.15
CA VAL A 56 -8.50 0.66 12.02
C VAL A 56 -7.89 1.36 10.80
N VAL A 57 -6.99 0.64 10.09
CA VAL A 57 -6.35 1.11 8.86
C VAL A 57 -6.92 0.37 7.67
N LEU A 58 -7.58 1.08 6.76
CA LEU A 58 -7.95 0.57 5.44
C LEU A 58 -6.72 0.66 4.53
N ILE A 59 -6.24 -0.48 4.03
CA ILE A 59 -5.05 -0.58 3.18
C ILE A 59 -5.48 -0.78 1.73
N LEU A 60 -5.05 0.12 0.84
CA LEU A 60 -5.35 0.12 -0.58
C LEU A 60 -4.12 -0.30 -1.38
N SER A 61 -4.26 -1.29 -2.23
CA SER A 61 -3.18 -1.78 -3.10
C SER A 61 -2.91 -0.86 -4.29
N GLY A 62 -1.72 -1.02 -4.88
CA GLY A 62 -1.26 -0.27 -6.07
C GLY A 62 -1.95 -0.69 -7.37
N SER A 63 -1.43 -0.20 -8.50
CA SER A 63 -1.98 -0.40 -9.84
C SER A 63 -1.97 -1.85 -10.32
N GLY A 64 -2.71 -2.11 -11.40
CA GLY A 64 -2.82 -3.41 -12.05
C GLY A 64 -3.60 -4.45 -11.23
N PRO A 65 -3.43 -5.75 -11.54
CA PRO A 65 -4.17 -6.84 -10.89
C PRO A 65 -3.58 -7.22 -9.52
N THR A 66 -3.22 -6.21 -8.73
CA THR A 66 -2.61 -6.39 -7.40
C THR A 66 -3.70 -6.70 -6.38
N ASP A 67 -3.55 -7.83 -5.69
CA ASP A 67 -4.44 -8.32 -4.65
C ASP A 67 -4.27 -7.56 -3.31
N ARG A 68 -5.06 -7.95 -2.32
CA ARG A 68 -5.05 -7.37 -0.97
C ARG A 68 -3.72 -7.52 -0.22
N ASP A 69 -2.90 -8.48 -0.59
CA ASP A 69 -1.64 -8.80 0.07
C ASP A 69 -0.43 -8.09 -0.57
N GLY A 70 -0.66 -7.40 -1.70
CA GLY A 70 0.36 -6.71 -2.49
C GLY A 70 0.96 -7.58 -3.59
N ASN A 71 0.34 -8.72 -3.90
CA ASN A 71 0.80 -9.67 -4.90
C ASN A 71 0.03 -9.53 -6.22
N ASN A 72 0.65 -9.99 -7.30
CA ASN A 72 0.01 -10.14 -8.60
C ASN A 72 0.62 -11.36 -9.33
N PRO A 73 0.11 -11.74 -10.52
CA PRO A 73 0.62 -12.92 -11.23
C PRO A 73 2.12 -12.90 -11.55
N MET A 74 2.75 -11.72 -11.57
CA MET A 74 4.18 -11.55 -11.90
C MET A 74 5.07 -11.36 -10.67
N MET A 75 4.49 -11.03 -9.51
CA MET A 75 5.24 -10.64 -8.31
C MET A 75 4.54 -11.13 -7.04
N GLN A 76 5.31 -11.75 -6.14
CA GLN A 76 4.83 -12.16 -4.83
C GLN A 76 5.76 -11.64 -3.75
N ASN A 77 5.33 -10.62 -3.02
CA ASN A 77 6.14 -9.96 -1.99
C ASN A 77 5.45 -9.85 -0.62
N ASN A 78 4.13 -10.06 -0.56
CA ASN A 78 3.31 -9.98 0.67
C ASN A 78 3.45 -8.66 1.44
N SER A 79 3.86 -7.57 0.80
CA SER A 79 4.17 -6.32 1.51
C SER A 79 2.97 -5.77 2.28
N LEU A 80 1.79 -5.73 1.68
CA LEU A 80 0.60 -5.19 2.33
C LEU A 80 0.04 -6.14 3.41
N LYS A 81 0.21 -7.45 3.22
CA LYS A 81 -0.07 -8.43 4.27
C LYS A 81 0.81 -8.18 5.49
N MET A 82 2.10 -8.02 5.30
CA MET A 82 3.06 -7.74 6.38
C MET A 82 2.74 -6.41 7.08
N VAL A 83 2.36 -5.35 6.35
CA VAL A 83 1.90 -4.10 6.96
C VAL A 83 0.72 -4.34 7.91
N ALA A 84 -0.25 -5.15 7.49
CA ALA A 84 -1.41 -5.47 8.32
C ALA A 84 -1.04 -6.31 9.55
N GLU A 85 -0.14 -7.27 9.41
CA GLU A 85 0.34 -8.12 10.50
C GLU A 85 1.12 -7.31 11.55
N GLU A 86 1.97 -6.39 11.10
CA GLU A 86 2.70 -5.46 11.98
C GLU A 86 1.75 -4.48 12.72
N LEU A 87 0.74 -3.94 12.03
CA LEU A 87 -0.29 -3.13 12.67
C LEU A 87 -1.02 -3.93 13.76
N HIS A 88 -1.40 -5.17 13.46
CA HIS A 88 -2.06 -6.06 14.42
C HIS A 88 -1.18 -6.32 15.65
N ALA A 89 0.10 -6.60 15.47
CA ALA A 89 1.05 -6.80 16.57
C ALA A 89 1.17 -5.55 17.46
N GLN A 90 0.86 -4.37 16.92
CA GLN A 90 0.86 -3.09 17.63
C GLN A 90 -0.50 -2.66 18.20
N GLY A 91 -1.51 -3.55 18.16
CA GLY A 91 -2.85 -3.29 18.70
C GLY A 91 -3.71 -2.38 17.80
N ILE A 92 -3.42 -2.33 16.49
CA ILE A 92 -4.15 -1.57 15.48
C ILE A 92 -4.84 -2.55 14.53
N ALA A 93 -6.15 -2.38 14.32
CA ALA A 93 -6.88 -3.19 13.36
C ALA A 93 -6.55 -2.76 11.92
N SER A 94 -6.70 -3.68 10.97
CA SER A 94 -6.52 -3.38 9.55
C SER A 94 -7.50 -4.13 8.66
N LEU A 95 -7.91 -3.49 7.58
CA LEU A 95 -8.68 -4.09 6.50
C LEU A 95 -7.89 -4.00 5.19
N ARG A 96 -7.69 -5.14 4.54
CA ARG A 96 -7.18 -5.25 3.16
C ARG A 96 -8.27 -5.88 2.31
N TYR A 97 -8.48 -5.40 1.09
CA TYR A 97 -9.46 -5.99 0.19
C TYR A 97 -8.92 -6.12 -1.24
N ASP A 98 -9.47 -7.05 -2.00
CA ASP A 98 -9.20 -7.19 -3.41
C ASP A 98 -10.04 -6.20 -4.20
N LYS A 99 -9.40 -5.46 -5.10
CA LYS A 99 -10.09 -4.56 -6.02
C LYS A 99 -11.09 -5.37 -6.88
N ARG A 100 -12.13 -4.69 -7.40
CA ARG A 100 -13.12 -5.38 -8.26
C ARG A 100 -12.45 -6.11 -9.43
N GLY A 101 -12.87 -7.33 -9.65
CA GLY A 101 -12.34 -8.22 -10.68
C GLY A 101 -11.03 -8.94 -10.30
N ILE A 102 -10.42 -8.64 -9.15
CA ILE A 102 -9.15 -9.19 -8.72
C ILE A 102 -9.37 -10.27 -7.66
N ALA A 103 -8.54 -11.31 -7.69
CA ALA A 103 -8.49 -12.41 -6.71
C ALA A 103 -9.90 -12.89 -6.30
N GLU A 104 -10.29 -12.77 -5.03
CA GLU A 104 -11.60 -13.22 -4.53
C GLU A 104 -12.74 -12.26 -4.91
N SER A 105 -12.47 -11.03 -5.34
CA SER A 105 -13.47 -10.05 -5.79
C SER A 105 -13.86 -10.23 -7.27
N LYS A 106 -13.63 -11.39 -7.88
CA LYS A 106 -13.96 -11.70 -9.28
C LYS A 106 -15.45 -11.48 -9.59
N ALA A 107 -16.33 -11.78 -8.64
CA ALA A 107 -17.78 -11.59 -8.80
C ALA A 107 -18.18 -10.10 -8.96
N ALA A 108 -17.35 -9.17 -8.52
CA ALA A 108 -17.56 -7.74 -8.69
C ALA A 108 -16.89 -7.17 -9.96
N ALA A 109 -16.39 -8.03 -10.85
CA ALA A 109 -15.76 -7.60 -12.10
C ALA A 109 -16.73 -6.75 -12.96
N MET A 110 -16.13 -5.78 -13.60
CA MET A 110 -16.73 -5.04 -14.71
C MET A 110 -15.96 -5.38 -15.99
N SER A 111 -16.53 -5.10 -17.16
CA SER A 111 -15.70 -5.13 -18.36
C SER A 111 -14.55 -4.14 -18.18
N GLU A 112 -13.37 -4.46 -18.68
CA GLU A 112 -12.22 -3.55 -18.59
C GLU A 112 -12.51 -2.21 -19.28
N PHE A 113 -13.29 -2.25 -20.36
CA PHE A 113 -13.72 -1.06 -21.09
C PHE A 113 -14.63 -0.13 -20.25
N ASP A 114 -15.44 -0.68 -19.34
CA ASP A 114 -16.33 0.09 -18.47
C ASP A 114 -15.68 0.55 -17.17
N LEU A 115 -14.54 -0.08 -16.81
CA LEU A 115 -13.83 0.28 -15.58
C LEU A 115 -13.29 1.70 -15.67
N ARG A 116 -13.43 2.44 -14.56
CA ARG A 116 -12.89 3.80 -14.37
C ARG A 116 -12.16 3.88 -13.03
N PHE A 117 -11.22 4.79 -12.93
CA PHE A 117 -10.50 5.09 -11.69
C PHE A 117 -11.48 5.43 -10.54
N ASP A 118 -12.54 6.16 -10.87
CA ASP A 118 -13.59 6.55 -9.91
C ASP A 118 -14.29 5.36 -9.26
N HIS A 119 -14.38 4.20 -9.91
CA HIS A 119 -14.97 3.01 -9.29
C HIS A 119 -14.13 2.52 -8.10
N TYR A 120 -12.81 2.57 -8.21
CA TYR A 120 -11.93 2.23 -7.08
C TYR A 120 -12.01 3.26 -5.95
N VAL A 121 -12.17 4.54 -6.28
CA VAL A 121 -12.41 5.60 -5.28
C VAL A 121 -13.72 5.35 -4.52
N GLN A 122 -14.80 5.03 -5.24
CA GLN A 122 -16.11 4.74 -4.65
C GLN A 122 -16.07 3.50 -3.75
N ASP A 123 -15.38 2.45 -4.18
CA ASP A 123 -15.18 1.23 -3.38
C ASP A 123 -14.43 1.52 -2.08
N ALA A 124 -13.33 2.26 -2.16
CA ALA A 124 -12.55 2.63 -0.99
C ALA A 124 -13.36 3.51 -0.03
N ALA A 125 -14.12 4.48 -0.53
CA ALA A 125 -14.99 5.32 0.28
C ALA A 125 -16.10 4.50 0.95
N ALA A 126 -16.69 3.52 0.26
CA ALA A 126 -17.71 2.63 0.82
C ALA A 126 -17.13 1.73 1.93
N TRP A 127 -15.90 1.21 1.78
CA TRP A 127 -15.20 0.51 2.84
C TRP A 127 -14.97 1.37 4.08
N VAL A 128 -14.53 2.63 3.92
CA VAL A 128 -14.40 3.56 5.05
C VAL A 128 -15.75 3.75 5.75
N GLN A 129 -16.83 3.93 5.00
CA GLN A 129 -18.18 4.08 5.58
C GLN A 129 -18.64 2.83 6.32
N GLN A 130 -18.30 1.64 5.84
CA GLN A 130 -18.59 0.38 6.53
C GLN A 130 -17.81 0.27 7.84
N LEU A 131 -16.50 0.58 7.82
CA LEU A 131 -15.67 0.56 9.02
C LEU A 131 -16.14 1.57 10.07
N LYS A 132 -16.59 2.76 9.66
CA LYS A 132 -17.12 3.78 10.59
C LYS A 132 -18.40 3.36 11.31
N LYS A 133 -19.15 2.40 10.78
CA LYS A 133 -20.35 1.86 11.44
C LYS A 133 -20.02 0.80 12.47
N ASP A 134 -18.83 0.22 12.43
CA ASP A 134 -18.40 -0.83 13.35
C ASP A 134 -17.89 -0.22 14.68
N LYS A 135 -18.60 -0.50 15.75
CA LYS A 135 -18.30 0.03 17.09
C LYS A 135 -16.96 -0.45 17.68
N ARG A 136 -16.33 -1.45 17.07
CA ARG A 136 -14.99 -1.88 17.45
C ARG A 136 -13.92 -0.85 17.11
N PHE A 137 -14.23 0.10 16.22
CA PHE A 137 -13.26 1.06 15.71
C PHE A 137 -13.54 2.47 16.23
N SER A 138 -12.50 3.10 16.80
CA SER A 138 -12.54 4.47 17.30
C SER A 138 -12.21 5.50 16.23
N LYS A 139 -11.39 5.12 15.24
CA LYS A 139 -10.92 5.96 14.13
C LYS A 139 -10.67 5.09 12.90
N VAL A 140 -10.89 5.66 11.71
CA VAL A 140 -10.63 5.02 10.42
C VAL A 140 -9.57 5.81 9.69
N VAL A 141 -8.41 5.19 9.47
CA VAL A 141 -7.29 5.75 8.70
C VAL A 141 -7.23 5.07 7.33
N VAL A 142 -6.98 5.81 6.28
CA VAL A 142 -6.75 5.25 4.95
C VAL A 142 -5.25 5.25 4.67
N LEU A 143 -4.69 4.08 4.34
CA LEU A 143 -3.33 3.90 3.86
C LEU A 143 -3.39 3.46 2.41
N GLY A 144 -2.86 4.28 1.51
CA GLY A 144 -2.79 3.96 0.08
C GLY A 144 -1.36 3.74 -0.38
N HIS A 145 -1.11 2.60 -1.02
CA HIS A 145 0.17 2.27 -1.63
C HIS A 145 0.16 2.56 -3.12
N SER A 146 1.18 3.27 -3.63
CA SER A 146 1.34 3.57 -5.05
C SER A 146 0.08 4.27 -5.64
N GLU A 147 -0.56 3.73 -6.69
CA GLU A 147 -1.86 4.20 -7.19
C GLU A 147 -2.93 4.30 -6.09
N GLY A 148 -2.91 3.34 -5.15
CA GLY A 148 -3.81 3.35 -3.99
C GLY A 148 -3.67 4.60 -3.13
N SER A 149 -2.55 5.32 -3.20
CA SER A 149 -2.38 6.61 -2.53
C SER A 149 -3.34 7.66 -3.09
N LEU A 150 -3.43 7.82 -4.40
CA LEU A 150 -4.36 8.78 -5.02
C LEU A 150 -5.83 8.36 -4.80
N ILE A 151 -6.14 7.07 -4.96
CA ILE A 151 -7.47 6.53 -4.62
C ILE A 151 -7.81 6.88 -3.17
N GLY A 152 -6.86 6.64 -2.26
CA GLY A 152 -7.02 6.87 -0.83
C GLY A 152 -7.20 8.34 -0.45
N MET A 153 -6.49 9.26 -1.08
CA MET A 153 -6.66 10.71 -0.87
C MET A 153 -8.10 11.14 -1.12
N ILE A 154 -8.64 10.73 -2.28
CA ILE A 154 -9.98 11.10 -2.71
C ILE A 154 -11.03 10.41 -1.82
N ALA A 155 -10.87 9.11 -1.57
CA ALA A 155 -11.77 8.34 -0.72
C ALA A 155 -11.78 8.84 0.72
N ALA A 156 -10.62 9.15 1.32
CA ALA A 156 -10.51 9.67 2.68
C ALA A 156 -11.26 11.00 2.83
N ARG A 157 -11.13 11.90 1.86
CA ARG A 157 -11.88 13.16 1.83
C ARG A 157 -13.39 12.94 1.72
N GLN A 158 -13.82 12.13 0.74
CA GLN A 158 -15.25 11.89 0.47
C GLN A 158 -15.97 11.21 1.64
N SER A 159 -15.28 10.27 2.31
CA SER A 159 -15.83 9.49 3.42
C SER A 159 -15.51 10.08 4.80
N LYS A 160 -14.79 11.22 4.86
CA LYS A 160 -14.35 11.87 6.10
C LYS A 160 -13.57 10.91 7.00
N ALA A 161 -12.56 10.22 6.46
CA ALA A 161 -11.65 9.42 7.26
C ALA A 161 -10.95 10.28 8.33
N ASP A 162 -10.39 9.65 9.37
CA ASP A 162 -9.78 10.36 10.49
C ASP A 162 -8.29 10.65 10.30
N GLY A 163 -7.67 10.04 9.27
CA GLY A 163 -6.29 10.25 8.87
C GLY A 163 -5.99 9.61 7.52
N PHE A 164 -4.90 10.05 6.89
CA PHE A 164 -4.46 9.52 5.60
C PHE A 164 -2.95 9.27 5.58
N ILE A 165 -2.55 8.13 4.99
CA ILE A 165 -1.14 7.76 4.81
C ILE A 165 -0.91 7.49 3.32
N SER A 166 -0.02 8.27 2.71
CA SER A 166 0.53 8.00 1.38
C SER A 166 1.79 7.16 1.53
N LEU A 167 1.79 5.95 1.01
CA LEU A 167 2.92 5.03 1.04
C LEU A 167 3.40 4.78 -0.39
N ALA A 168 4.59 5.23 -0.73
CA ALA A 168 5.15 5.18 -2.09
C ALA A 168 4.19 5.76 -3.15
N GLY A 169 3.47 6.82 -2.81
CA GLY A 169 2.48 7.45 -3.68
C GLY A 169 3.06 8.52 -4.59
N ALA A 170 2.56 8.60 -5.83
CA ALA A 170 2.97 9.63 -6.78
C ALA A 170 2.47 11.02 -6.37
N GLY A 171 3.30 12.04 -6.59
CA GLY A 171 2.98 13.45 -6.41
C GLY A 171 2.59 14.16 -7.71
N GLN A 172 2.78 13.51 -8.85
CA GLN A 172 2.40 14.01 -10.17
C GLN A 172 1.23 13.21 -10.76
N PRO A 173 0.48 13.78 -11.72
CA PRO A 173 -0.51 13.03 -12.50
C PRO A 173 0.08 11.76 -13.12
N ALA A 174 -0.74 10.72 -13.23
CA ALA A 174 -0.27 9.40 -13.63
C ALA A 174 0.36 9.36 -15.03
N ASP A 175 -0.11 10.17 -15.97
CA ASP A 175 0.50 10.31 -17.30
C ASP A 175 1.96 10.79 -17.22
N LYS A 176 2.28 11.69 -16.29
CA LYS A 176 3.64 12.20 -16.08
C LYS A 176 4.55 11.10 -15.51
N VAL A 177 4.07 10.37 -14.50
CA VAL A 177 4.81 9.28 -13.88
C VAL A 177 5.06 8.14 -14.89
N ILE A 178 4.04 7.74 -15.64
CA ILE A 178 4.17 6.72 -16.69
C ILE A 178 5.17 7.18 -17.76
N ARG A 179 5.14 8.44 -18.15
CA ARG A 179 6.10 9.00 -19.10
C ARG A 179 7.53 8.92 -18.58
N GLN A 180 7.76 9.26 -17.30
CA GLN A 180 9.09 9.14 -16.67
C GLN A 180 9.57 7.68 -16.61
N GLN A 181 8.70 6.73 -16.25
CA GLN A 181 9.02 5.30 -16.25
C GLN A 181 9.37 4.79 -17.66
N LEU A 182 8.63 5.24 -18.67
CA LEU A 182 8.89 4.88 -20.07
C LEU A 182 10.20 5.46 -20.59
N MET A 183 10.68 6.63 -20.10
CA MET A 183 11.98 7.17 -20.48
C MET A 183 13.16 6.27 -20.09
N MET A 184 12.97 5.35 -19.15
CA MET A 184 13.97 4.34 -18.79
C MET A 184 13.98 3.13 -19.74
N GLN A 185 13.05 3.08 -20.71
CA GLN A 185 12.95 2.03 -21.70
C GLN A 185 13.72 2.38 -22.98
N PRO A 186 14.01 1.40 -23.86
CA PRO A 186 14.62 1.68 -25.16
C PRO A 186 13.83 2.73 -25.95
N LYS A 187 14.54 3.56 -26.72
CA LYS A 187 13.98 4.69 -27.49
C LYS A 187 12.77 4.29 -28.37
N MET A 188 12.81 3.12 -28.98
CA MET A 188 11.69 2.59 -29.78
C MET A 188 10.39 2.46 -28.97
N VAL A 189 10.49 2.11 -27.69
CA VAL A 189 9.32 2.02 -26.78
C VAL A 189 8.75 3.39 -26.49
N THR A 190 9.61 4.37 -26.18
CA THR A 190 9.18 5.74 -25.89
C THR A 190 8.56 6.43 -27.08
N GLU A 191 9.18 6.28 -28.28
CA GLU A 191 8.65 6.85 -29.52
C GLU A 191 7.27 6.29 -29.88
N ALA A 192 7.01 5.01 -29.61
CA ALA A 192 5.71 4.41 -29.85
C ALA A 192 4.67 4.75 -28.76
N ALA A 193 5.10 4.94 -27.50
CA ALA A 193 4.21 5.13 -26.37
C ALA A 193 3.75 6.58 -26.19
N PHE A 194 4.62 7.57 -26.45
CA PHE A 194 4.31 8.98 -26.15
C PHE A 194 3.15 9.55 -26.96
N PRO A 195 3.01 9.27 -28.27
CA PRO A 195 1.83 9.70 -29.02
C PRO A 195 0.52 9.15 -28.44
N ILE A 196 0.54 7.90 -27.95
CA ILE A 196 -0.64 7.30 -27.29
C ILE A 196 -0.96 8.05 -26.00
N LEU A 197 0.03 8.30 -25.15
CA LEU A 197 -0.15 9.08 -23.92
C LEU A 197 -0.75 10.46 -24.20
N ASP A 198 -0.26 11.15 -25.24
CA ASP A 198 -0.75 12.48 -25.61
C ASP A 198 -2.23 12.46 -26.01
N GLN A 199 -2.69 11.42 -26.73
CA GLN A 199 -4.10 11.23 -27.07
C GLN A 199 -4.94 10.93 -25.81
N LEU A 200 -4.48 10.04 -24.94
CA LEU A 200 -5.20 9.65 -23.73
C LEU A 200 -5.37 10.82 -22.76
N VAL A 201 -4.35 11.68 -22.60
CA VAL A 201 -4.44 12.90 -21.78
C VAL A 201 -5.52 13.87 -22.32
N GLN A 202 -5.69 13.92 -23.63
CA GLN A 202 -6.76 14.70 -24.28
C GLN A 202 -8.14 14.04 -24.20
N GLY A 203 -8.21 12.81 -23.66
CA GLY A 203 -9.46 12.03 -23.57
C GLY A 203 -9.80 11.23 -24.82
N HIS A 204 -8.87 11.12 -25.76
CA HIS A 204 -9.05 10.36 -27.00
C HIS A 204 -8.45 8.96 -26.88
N THR A 205 -9.19 7.96 -27.33
CA THR A 205 -8.70 6.57 -27.41
C THR A 205 -7.96 6.34 -28.73
N VAL A 206 -6.99 5.39 -28.70
CA VAL A 206 -6.21 4.93 -29.85
C VAL A 206 -6.57 3.48 -30.13
N ALA A 207 -7.12 3.20 -31.31
CA ALA A 207 -7.61 1.87 -31.67
C ALA A 207 -6.46 0.90 -31.96
N GLU A 208 -5.43 1.37 -32.69
CA GLU A 208 -4.28 0.56 -33.07
C GLU A 208 -3.10 0.80 -32.11
N VAL A 209 -2.75 -0.21 -31.36
CA VAL A 209 -1.65 -0.16 -30.39
C VAL A 209 -0.63 -1.23 -30.75
N ASN A 210 0.64 -0.83 -30.81
CA ASN A 210 1.73 -1.79 -31.02
C ASN A 210 1.66 -2.91 -29.97
N PRO A 211 1.71 -4.20 -30.34
CA PRO A 211 1.63 -5.32 -29.42
C PRO A 211 2.59 -5.24 -28.21
N MET A 212 3.80 -4.66 -28.38
CA MET A 212 4.75 -4.46 -27.29
C MET A 212 4.21 -3.53 -26.18
N LEU A 213 3.26 -2.65 -26.51
CA LEU A 213 2.64 -1.69 -25.58
C LEU A 213 1.26 -2.16 -25.09
N ALA A 214 0.78 -3.32 -25.55
CA ALA A 214 -0.58 -3.79 -25.24
C ALA A 214 -0.81 -4.01 -23.73
N SER A 215 0.22 -4.38 -22.97
CA SER A 215 0.11 -4.53 -21.51
C SER A 215 -0.29 -3.23 -20.82
N LEU A 216 0.11 -2.07 -21.36
CA LEU A 216 -0.15 -0.75 -20.77
C LEU A 216 -1.27 0.01 -21.51
N PHE A 217 -1.39 -0.12 -22.84
CA PHE A 217 -2.24 0.75 -23.65
C PHE A 217 -3.28 0.02 -24.51
N ARG A 218 -3.53 -1.30 -24.30
CA ARG A 218 -4.59 -2.00 -25.06
C ARG A 218 -5.89 -1.19 -25.04
N PRO A 219 -6.68 -1.19 -26.12
CA PRO A 219 -7.87 -0.34 -26.22
C PRO A 219 -8.85 -0.46 -25.04
N SER A 220 -8.98 -1.66 -24.48
CA SER A 220 -9.90 -1.91 -23.36
C SER A 220 -9.52 -1.18 -22.06
N VAL A 221 -8.22 -0.93 -21.81
CA VAL A 221 -7.76 -0.23 -20.58
C VAL A 221 -7.73 1.30 -20.73
N GLN A 222 -7.76 1.82 -21.95
CA GLN A 222 -7.60 3.25 -22.19
C GLN A 222 -8.66 4.11 -21.51
N PRO A 223 -9.96 3.73 -21.45
CA PRO A 223 -10.97 4.50 -20.71
C PRO A 223 -10.64 4.62 -19.22
N TYR A 224 -10.02 3.59 -18.63
CA TYR A 224 -9.51 3.66 -17.27
C TYR A 224 -8.38 4.69 -17.13
N LEU A 225 -7.36 4.61 -17.99
CA LEU A 225 -6.25 5.56 -18.00
C LEU A 225 -6.71 7.00 -18.18
N ILE A 226 -7.60 7.26 -19.12
CA ILE A 226 -8.21 8.58 -19.35
C ILE A 226 -8.89 9.09 -18.07
N SER A 227 -9.62 8.23 -17.36
CA SER A 227 -10.28 8.63 -16.11
C SER A 227 -9.27 8.90 -14.98
N TRP A 228 -8.17 8.17 -14.93
CA TRP A 228 -7.10 8.36 -13.96
C TRP A 228 -6.29 9.64 -14.20
N PHE A 229 -5.94 9.93 -15.47
CA PHE A 229 -5.15 11.10 -15.85
C PHE A 229 -5.83 12.45 -15.54
N LYS A 230 -7.12 12.45 -15.24
CA LYS A 230 -7.87 13.66 -14.80
C LYS A 230 -7.46 14.14 -13.41
N TYR A 231 -6.80 13.30 -12.61
CA TYR A 231 -6.49 13.61 -11.22
C TYR A 231 -5.05 14.07 -11.06
N ASP A 232 -4.89 15.19 -10.35
CA ASP A 232 -3.60 15.70 -9.87
C ASP A 232 -3.46 15.38 -8.38
N PRO A 233 -2.50 14.50 -7.98
CA PRO A 233 -2.29 14.13 -6.59
C PRO A 233 -2.01 15.34 -5.67
N GLN A 234 -1.29 16.35 -6.14
CA GLN A 234 -1.03 17.57 -5.37
C GLN A 234 -2.32 18.35 -5.11
N ALA A 235 -3.19 18.44 -6.11
CA ALA A 235 -4.49 19.09 -5.94
C ALA A 235 -5.41 18.29 -4.99
N GLU A 236 -5.36 16.95 -5.03
CA GLU A 236 -6.19 16.12 -4.16
C GLU A 236 -5.70 16.08 -2.70
N ILE A 237 -4.40 15.96 -2.46
CA ILE A 237 -3.86 15.96 -1.10
C ILE A 237 -4.07 17.31 -0.39
N ARG A 238 -4.02 18.42 -1.13
CA ARG A 238 -4.31 19.77 -0.60
C ARG A 238 -5.73 19.92 -0.05
N LYS A 239 -6.67 19.13 -0.56
CA LYS A 239 -8.08 19.14 -0.11
C LYS A 239 -8.30 18.37 1.19
N LEU A 240 -7.30 17.63 1.68
CA LEU A 240 -7.41 16.88 2.92
C LEU A 240 -7.33 17.84 4.13
N THR A 241 -8.26 17.71 5.04
CA THR A 241 -8.33 18.47 6.30
C THR A 241 -7.92 17.66 7.52
N VAL A 242 -7.63 16.38 7.31
CA VAL A 242 -7.20 15.43 8.35
C VAL A 242 -5.68 15.35 8.42
N PRO A 243 -5.09 14.80 9.50
CA PRO A 243 -3.67 14.52 9.54
C PRO A 243 -3.23 13.64 8.38
N VAL A 244 -2.05 13.96 7.81
CA VAL A 244 -1.47 13.27 6.67
C VAL A 244 -0.04 12.85 6.98
N LEU A 245 0.29 11.58 6.67
CA LEU A 245 1.65 11.06 6.65
C LEU A 245 2.02 10.69 5.21
N VAL A 246 3.17 11.18 4.73
CA VAL A 246 3.75 10.78 3.45
C VAL A 246 5.02 9.99 3.73
N VAL A 247 5.09 8.76 3.23
CA VAL A 247 6.24 7.84 3.43
C VAL A 247 6.76 7.40 2.08
N GLN A 248 8.05 7.54 1.86
CA GLN A 248 8.72 7.17 0.61
C GLN A 248 10.05 6.48 0.88
N GLY A 249 10.36 5.44 0.11
CA GLY A 249 11.67 4.80 0.10
C GLY A 249 12.63 5.48 -0.86
N ASN A 250 13.89 5.67 -0.43
CA ASN A 250 14.88 6.33 -1.29
C ASN A 250 15.46 5.42 -2.39
N LEU A 251 15.18 4.13 -2.35
CA LEU A 251 15.56 3.16 -3.40
C LEU A 251 14.36 2.65 -4.21
N ASP A 252 13.25 3.40 -4.19
CA ASP A 252 12.08 3.13 -5.02
C ASP A 252 12.39 3.47 -6.50
N LEU A 253 12.30 2.45 -7.36
CA LEU A 253 12.55 2.57 -8.80
C LEU A 253 11.33 3.02 -9.60
N GLN A 254 10.14 3.02 -8.99
CA GLN A 254 8.88 3.34 -9.67
C GLN A 254 8.39 4.75 -9.33
N VAL A 255 8.51 5.13 -8.06
CA VAL A 255 8.08 6.43 -7.54
C VAL A 255 9.26 7.03 -6.76
N THR A 256 9.80 8.12 -7.25
CA THR A 256 11.00 8.73 -6.66
C THR A 256 10.69 9.54 -5.40
N THR A 257 11.71 9.88 -4.61
CA THR A 257 11.57 10.75 -3.42
C THR A 257 11.06 12.16 -3.78
N ASN A 258 11.29 12.61 -5.01
CA ASN A 258 10.73 13.87 -5.50
C ASN A 258 9.19 13.85 -5.49
N GLU A 259 8.57 12.72 -5.78
CA GLU A 259 7.10 12.58 -5.75
C GLU A 259 6.54 12.81 -4.33
N ALA A 260 7.20 12.26 -3.32
CA ALA A 260 6.83 12.49 -1.92
C ALA A 260 7.03 13.95 -1.49
N THR A 261 8.12 14.59 -1.97
CA THR A 261 8.38 16.02 -1.74
C THR A 261 7.28 16.89 -2.34
N LEU A 262 6.80 16.58 -3.54
CA LEU A 262 5.68 17.28 -4.18
C LEU A 262 4.38 17.15 -3.36
N LEU A 263 4.08 15.95 -2.85
CA LEU A 263 2.93 15.74 -1.97
C LEU A 263 3.03 16.53 -0.67
N ALA A 264 4.18 16.47 -0.01
CA ALA A 264 4.40 17.18 1.25
C ALA A 264 4.36 18.71 1.08
N THR A 265 4.89 19.22 -0.03
CA THR A 265 4.81 20.65 -0.38
C THR A 265 3.36 21.09 -0.62
N ALA A 266 2.56 20.25 -1.28
CA ALA A 266 1.14 20.51 -1.51
C ALA A 266 0.29 20.43 -0.24
N ALA A 267 0.74 19.67 0.77
CA ALA A 267 0.10 19.52 2.07
C ALA A 267 1.07 19.93 3.22
N PRO A 268 1.31 21.22 3.48
CA PRO A 268 2.37 21.68 4.39
C PRO A 268 2.21 21.23 5.85
N LYS A 269 1.05 20.73 6.25
CA LYS A 269 0.80 20.17 7.57
C LYS A 269 1.05 18.65 7.64
N SER A 270 1.42 18.02 6.52
CA SER A 270 1.76 16.60 6.50
C SER A 270 3.12 16.35 7.14
N LYS A 271 3.29 15.15 7.70
CA LYS A 271 4.61 14.64 8.06
C LYS A 271 5.17 13.91 6.85
N LEU A 272 6.35 14.31 6.38
CA LEU A 272 7.13 13.59 5.36
C LEU A 272 8.18 12.71 6.04
N VAL A 273 8.26 11.46 5.63
CA VAL A 273 9.27 10.49 6.09
C VAL A 273 9.90 9.83 4.86
N GLU A 274 11.19 10.01 4.70
CA GLU A 274 12.00 9.24 3.77
C GLU A 274 12.62 8.05 4.51
N VAL A 275 12.34 6.84 4.01
CA VAL A 275 12.85 5.59 4.59
C VAL A 275 14.06 5.13 3.79
N GLU A 276 15.21 5.15 4.43
CA GLU A 276 16.49 4.76 3.84
C GLU A 276 16.48 3.26 3.47
N ASN A 277 17.05 2.96 2.31
CA ASN A 277 17.17 1.62 1.73
C ASN A 277 15.83 0.90 1.45
N MET A 278 14.70 1.60 1.49
CA MET A 278 13.41 1.03 1.15
C MET A 278 13.11 1.20 -0.34
N ASN A 279 12.62 0.14 -0.97
CA ASN A 279 12.12 0.16 -2.33
C ASN A 279 10.58 0.24 -2.42
N HIS A 280 10.04 0.15 -3.65
CA HIS A 280 8.60 0.27 -3.91
C HIS A 280 7.74 -0.80 -3.22
N VAL A 281 8.26 -2.02 -3.06
CA VAL A 281 7.56 -3.12 -2.35
C VAL A 281 7.90 -3.16 -0.86
N LEU A 282 8.36 -2.03 -0.31
CA LEU A 282 8.56 -1.79 1.12
C LEU A 282 9.65 -2.67 1.76
N LYS A 283 10.54 -3.22 0.96
CA LYS A 283 11.64 -4.09 1.41
C LYS A 283 12.94 -3.32 1.47
N GLU A 284 13.79 -3.72 2.42
CA GLU A 284 15.17 -3.24 2.45
C GLU A 284 15.96 -3.80 1.27
N THR A 285 16.72 -2.94 0.60
CA THR A 285 17.51 -3.29 -0.58
C THR A 285 18.74 -2.39 -0.71
N THR A 286 19.47 -2.54 -1.82
CA THR A 286 20.62 -1.72 -2.18
C THR A 286 20.40 -1.00 -3.51
N MET A 287 21.35 -0.16 -3.90
CA MET A 287 21.32 0.52 -5.22
C MET A 287 21.53 -0.44 -6.40
N ASP A 288 21.94 -1.68 -6.14
CA ASP A 288 22.05 -2.70 -7.21
C ASP A 288 20.68 -3.06 -7.76
N LEU A 289 20.48 -2.83 -9.05
CA LEU A 289 19.18 -3.04 -9.72
C LEU A 289 18.70 -4.48 -9.60
N LYS A 290 19.59 -5.46 -9.71
CA LYS A 290 19.24 -6.88 -9.64
C LYS A 290 18.81 -7.26 -8.22
N ALA A 291 19.53 -6.79 -7.20
CA ALA A 291 19.17 -6.99 -5.80
C ALA A 291 17.82 -6.33 -5.49
N ASN A 292 17.59 -5.09 -5.96
CA ASN A 292 16.33 -4.39 -5.78
C ASN A 292 15.17 -5.17 -6.41
N MET A 293 15.27 -5.55 -7.67
CA MET A 293 14.23 -6.30 -8.38
C MET A 293 13.96 -7.68 -7.79
N ALA A 294 14.96 -8.36 -7.23
CA ALA A 294 14.80 -9.67 -6.60
C ALA A 294 13.84 -9.63 -5.39
N THR A 295 13.72 -8.50 -4.71
CA THR A 295 12.79 -8.35 -3.57
C THR A 295 11.33 -8.44 -3.96
N TYR A 296 10.99 -8.10 -5.21
CA TYR A 296 9.60 -8.08 -5.71
C TYR A 296 8.96 -9.47 -5.77
N SER A 297 9.78 -10.52 -5.82
CA SER A 297 9.32 -11.92 -5.86
C SER A 297 9.80 -12.72 -4.66
N ASN A 298 10.04 -12.05 -3.53
CA ASN A 298 10.43 -12.71 -2.28
C ASN A 298 9.40 -12.43 -1.18
N PRO A 299 8.38 -13.31 -1.01
CA PRO A 299 7.30 -13.12 -0.05
C PRO A 299 7.72 -13.31 1.41
N THR A 300 8.93 -13.81 1.68
CA THR A 300 9.45 -14.05 3.04
C THR A 300 10.36 -12.92 3.54
N LEU A 301 10.81 -12.04 2.64
CA LEU A 301 11.64 -10.91 3.02
C LEU A 301 10.83 -9.93 3.89
N PRO A 302 11.32 -9.53 5.08
CA PRO A 302 10.58 -8.62 5.95
C PRO A 302 10.44 -7.21 5.35
N LEU A 303 9.54 -6.41 5.90
CA LEU A 303 9.47 -4.97 5.62
C LEU A 303 10.74 -4.28 6.12
N THR A 304 11.08 -3.14 5.50
CA THR A 304 12.17 -2.28 5.99
C THR A 304 11.89 -1.87 7.44
N PRO A 305 12.83 -2.08 8.38
CA PRO A 305 12.56 -1.91 9.83
C PRO A 305 12.09 -0.51 10.23
N LYS A 306 12.53 0.53 9.52
CA LYS A 306 12.17 1.93 9.80
C LYS A 306 10.73 2.31 9.39
N LEU A 307 10.03 1.49 8.57
CA LEU A 307 8.72 1.82 8.04
C LEU A 307 7.63 1.80 9.11
N MET A 308 7.49 0.67 9.79
CA MET A 308 6.33 0.46 10.66
C MET A 308 6.30 1.34 11.92
N PRO A 309 7.45 1.68 12.56
CA PRO A 309 7.45 2.65 13.65
C PRO A 309 6.81 4.00 13.27
N GLU A 310 7.03 4.48 12.05
CA GLU A 310 6.47 5.75 11.56
C GLU A 310 4.95 5.64 11.31
N VAL A 311 4.52 4.56 10.66
CA VAL A 311 3.09 4.30 10.40
C VAL A 311 2.31 4.12 11.71
N VAL A 312 2.82 3.29 12.62
CA VAL A 312 2.20 3.01 13.93
C VAL A 312 2.17 4.27 14.79
N GLY A 313 3.29 5.01 14.85
CA GLY A 313 3.38 6.26 15.60
C GLY A 313 2.36 7.30 15.13
N PHE A 314 2.17 7.42 13.81
CA PHE A 314 1.17 8.29 13.22
C PHE A 314 -0.26 7.88 13.63
N VAL A 315 -0.62 6.60 13.46
CA VAL A 315 -1.98 6.11 13.77
C VAL A 315 -2.30 6.26 15.26
N LYS A 316 -1.36 5.92 16.15
CA LYS A 316 -1.54 6.07 17.61
C LYS A 316 -1.55 7.54 18.07
N GLY A 317 -0.92 8.44 17.34
CA GLY A 317 -0.87 9.88 17.63
C GLY A 317 -2.11 10.67 17.20
N LEU A 318 -3.05 10.08 16.50
CA LEU A 318 -4.29 10.76 16.09
C LEU A 318 -5.18 11.07 17.32
N LYS A 319 -5.54 12.34 17.46
CA LYS A 319 -6.41 12.83 18.55
C LYS A 319 -7.87 12.65 18.24
#